data_cc5d51a9929a5009f2b6b1823df974bd
#
_entry.id   cc5d51a9929a5009f2b6b1823df974bd
#
_cell.length_a   1.000
_cell.length_b   1.000
_cell.length_c   1.000
_cell.angle_alpha   90.00
_cell.angle_beta   90.00
_cell.angle_gamma   90.00
#
_symmetry.space_group_name_H-M   'P 1'
#
loop_
_entity.id
_entity.type
_entity.pdbx_description
1 polymer ?
#
loop_
_entity_poly.entity_id
_entity_poly.type
_entity_poly.pdbx_seq_one_letter_code
_entity_poly.pdbx_strand_id
1 'polypeptide(L)'
;YNGGDYPLHQKKELTSQILVLKKKNIKASDYAKRTIDELFPKNVLENTILKQASISESVIAINDGNGNYTIKILPPQVQFSCICGIQCLDVNKDGNLDLVMAGNNFEFKPQYSRLDANYGNVLLGDGKLGFKWQNYSDSGFFIRNEVKHLEVIKDKKGNEFIIAAINNDTPKLYRLNEK
;
A
#
# COMPACT_ATOMS: atom_id res chain seq x y z
N TYR A 1 -17.40 14.77 -11.00
CA TYR A 1 -18.05 14.69 -12.32
C TYR A 1 -19.53 14.34 -12.12
N ASN A 2 -20.42 15.27 -12.27
CA ASN A 2 -21.89 15.11 -12.33
C ASN A 2 -22.58 14.12 -11.38
N GLY A 3 -21.94 13.73 -10.24
CA GLY A 3 -22.52 12.87 -9.21
C GLY A 3 -22.80 11.41 -9.58
N GLY A 4 -22.25 10.91 -10.70
CA GLY A 4 -22.40 9.53 -11.12
C GLY A 4 -21.15 8.69 -10.95
N ASP A 5 -21.30 7.38 -10.83
CA ASP A 5 -20.20 6.41 -10.76
C ASP A 5 -19.71 6.05 -12.15
N TYR A 6 -18.45 6.29 -12.44
CA TYR A 6 -17.82 6.04 -13.73
C TYR A 6 -16.85 4.85 -13.66
N PRO A 7 -16.69 4.08 -14.77
CA PRO A 7 -15.73 2.99 -14.81
C PRO A 7 -14.28 3.48 -14.62
N LEU A 8 -13.56 2.88 -13.68
CA LEU A 8 -12.12 3.09 -13.53
C LEU A 8 -11.34 2.46 -14.70
N HIS A 9 -11.82 1.34 -15.24
CA HIS A 9 -11.18 0.62 -16.33
C HIS A 9 -11.42 1.29 -17.68
N GLN A 10 -10.37 1.29 -18.54
CA GLN A 10 -10.50 1.76 -19.91
C GLN A 10 -11.45 0.85 -20.72
N LYS A 11 -12.05 1.42 -21.77
CA LYS A 11 -12.96 0.69 -22.67
C LYS A 11 -12.39 -0.65 -23.12
N LYS A 12 -11.12 -0.68 -23.58
CA LYS A 12 -10.48 -1.90 -24.09
C LYS A 12 -10.42 -2.99 -23.03
N GLU A 13 -10.08 -2.65 -21.80
CA GLU A 13 -10.01 -3.59 -20.69
C GLU A 13 -11.38 -4.19 -20.36
N LEU A 14 -12.39 -3.33 -20.21
CA LEU A 14 -13.74 -3.78 -19.84
C LEU A 14 -14.40 -4.59 -20.96
N THR A 15 -14.28 -4.14 -22.20
CA THR A 15 -14.88 -4.82 -23.36
C THR A 15 -14.16 -6.10 -23.79
N SER A 16 -12.91 -6.32 -23.36
CA SER A 16 -12.23 -7.60 -23.57
C SER A 16 -12.76 -8.70 -22.65
N GLN A 17 -13.23 -8.34 -21.46
CA GLN A 17 -13.81 -9.27 -20.49
C GLN A 17 -15.32 -9.41 -20.67
N ILE A 18 -16.03 -8.31 -21.02
CA ILE A 18 -17.48 -8.26 -21.15
C ILE A 18 -17.84 -7.88 -22.60
N LEU A 19 -17.89 -8.89 -23.47
CA LEU A 19 -18.06 -8.72 -24.92
C LEU A 19 -19.36 -7.99 -25.31
N VAL A 20 -20.44 -8.11 -24.52
CA VAL A 20 -21.71 -7.43 -24.77
C VAL A 20 -21.55 -5.91 -24.79
N LEU A 21 -20.64 -5.37 -23.97
CA LEU A 21 -20.37 -3.93 -23.94
C LEU A 21 -19.69 -3.42 -25.20
N LYS A 22 -19.00 -4.26 -25.95
CA LYS A 22 -18.28 -3.88 -27.18
C LYS A 22 -19.23 -3.36 -28.24
N LYS A 23 -20.40 -3.99 -28.41
CA LYS A 23 -21.41 -3.61 -29.43
C LYS A 23 -22.06 -2.26 -29.13
N LYS A 24 -22.28 -1.96 -27.85
CA LYS A 24 -22.93 -0.72 -27.39
C LYS A 24 -21.99 0.48 -27.27
N ASN A 25 -20.68 0.24 -27.24
CA ASN A 25 -19.65 1.25 -27.00
C ASN A 25 -18.60 1.23 -28.11
N ILE A 26 -18.95 1.67 -29.31
CA ILE A 26 -18.07 1.64 -30.49
C ILE A 26 -16.91 2.64 -30.30
N LYS A 27 -17.23 3.89 -29.93
CA LYS A 27 -16.23 4.96 -29.71
C LYS A 27 -15.79 5.02 -28.26
N ALA A 28 -14.50 5.31 -28.05
CA ALA A 28 -13.95 5.49 -26.70
C ALA A 28 -14.49 6.75 -26.01
N SER A 29 -14.75 7.81 -26.80
CA SER A 29 -15.33 9.07 -26.32
C SER A 29 -16.75 8.90 -25.75
N ASP A 30 -17.53 7.98 -26.31
CA ASP A 30 -18.89 7.73 -25.85
C ASP A 30 -18.86 6.88 -24.57
N TYR A 31 -17.95 5.90 -24.52
CA TYR A 31 -17.71 5.11 -23.30
C TYR A 31 -17.27 5.98 -22.12
N ALA A 32 -16.35 6.92 -22.34
CA ALA A 32 -15.80 7.77 -21.29
C ALA A 32 -16.83 8.69 -20.61
N LYS A 33 -17.97 8.92 -21.25
CA LYS A 33 -19.07 9.76 -20.73
C LYS A 33 -20.13 8.96 -19.98
N ARG A 34 -20.10 7.63 -20.06
CA ARG A 34 -21.15 6.77 -19.51
C ARG A 34 -20.84 6.40 -18.06
N THR A 35 -21.87 6.48 -17.24
CA THR A 35 -21.87 5.96 -15.87
C THR A 35 -22.00 4.43 -15.87
N ILE A 36 -21.77 3.81 -14.73
CA ILE A 36 -21.98 2.36 -14.53
C ILE A 36 -23.41 1.97 -14.84
N ASP A 37 -24.39 2.78 -14.40
CA ASP A 37 -25.83 2.55 -14.65
C ASP A 37 -26.22 2.63 -16.14
N GLU A 38 -25.50 3.43 -16.93
CA GLU A 38 -25.71 3.51 -18.37
C GLU A 38 -25.04 2.37 -19.16
N LEU A 39 -24.00 1.79 -18.59
CA LEU A 39 -23.27 0.68 -19.21
C LEU A 39 -23.95 -0.67 -18.95
N PHE A 40 -24.51 -0.87 -17.76
CA PHE A 40 -25.09 -2.14 -17.35
C PHE A 40 -26.58 -2.03 -17.12
N PRO A 41 -27.39 -3.06 -17.56
CA PRO A 41 -28.81 -3.13 -17.25
C PRO A 41 -29.04 -3.20 -15.73
N LYS A 42 -30.12 -2.57 -15.27
CA LYS A 42 -30.49 -2.49 -13.85
C LYS A 42 -30.58 -3.87 -13.17
N ASN A 43 -31.20 -4.84 -13.85
CA ASN A 43 -31.29 -6.21 -13.34
C ASN A 43 -29.93 -6.92 -13.18
N VAL A 44 -28.90 -6.50 -13.90
CA VAL A 44 -27.53 -7.00 -13.71
C VAL A 44 -26.92 -6.38 -12.46
N LEU A 45 -27.07 -5.06 -12.27
CA LEU A 45 -26.52 -4.35 -11.12
C LEU A 45 -27.17 -4.81 -9.81
N GLU A 46 -28.49 -5.01 -9.79
CA GLU A 46 -29.23 -5.48 -8.61
C GLU A 46 -28.80 -6.88 -8.14
N ASN A 47 -28.30 -7.72 -9.06
CA ASN A 47 -27.78 -9.06 -8.75
C ASN A 47 -26.26 -9.13 -8.57
N THR A 48 -25.59 -7.98 -8.55
CA THR A 48 -24.13 -7.91 -8.43
C THR A 48 -23.72 -7.73 -6.97
N ILE A 49 -22.65 -8.41 -6.56
CA ILE A 49 -22.05 -8.18 -5.24
C ILE A 49 -21.31 -6.83 -5.28
N LEU A 50 -21.85 -5.85 -4.57
CA LEU A 50 -21.17 -4.56 -4.37
C LEU A 50 -20.08 -4.72 -3.30
N LYS A 51 -18.83 -4.40 -3.68
CA LYS A 51 -17.72 -4.26 -2.75
C LYS A 51 -17.26 -2.80 -2.75
N GLN A 52 -17.10 -2.24 -1.57
CA GLN A 52 -16.66 -0.87 -1.38
C GLN A 52 -15.35 -0.84 -0.60
N ALA A 53 -14.37 -0.07 -1.10
CA ALA A 53 -13.18 0.29 -0.35
C ALA A 53 -13.44 1.66 0.30
N SER A 54 -13.50 1.70 1.62
CA SER A 54 -13.77 2.92 2.41
C SER A 54 -12.50 3.58 2.96
N ILE A 55 -11.39 2.85 2.97
CA ILE A 55 -10.09 3.31 3.49
C ILE A 55 -9.05 3.00 2.42
N SER A 56 -8.36 4.02 1.93
CA SER A 56 -7.24 3.91 0.97
C SER A 56 -5.87 4.15 1.63
N GLU A 57 -5.88 4.68 2.84
CA GLU A 57 -4.69 5.01 3.60
C GLU A 57 -4.06 3.76 4.22
N SER A 58 -2.74 3.81 4.41
CA SER A 58 -2.03 2.88 5.30
C SER A 58 -2.41 3.17 6.74
N VAL A 59 -2.96 2.18 7.43
CA VAL A 59 -3.55 2.32 8.76
C VAL A 59 -3.04 1.28 9.74
N ILE A 60 -3.22 1.53 11.03
CA ILE A 60 -3.14 0.53 12.08
C ILE A 60 -4.56 0.26 12.58
N ALA A 61 -4.94 -1.00 12.63
CA ALA A 61 -6.17 -1.47 13.26
C ALA A 61 -5.85 -1.95 14.68
N ILE A 62 -6.31 -1.21 15.67
CA ILE A 62 -6.07 -1.49 17.09
C ILE A 62 -7.22 -2.33 17.61
N ASN A 63 -6.91 -3.56 18.06
CA ASN A 63 -7.87 -4.44 18.68
C ASN A 63 -8.04 -4.09 20.18
N ASP A 64 -9.27 -3.97 20.65
CA ASP A 64 -9.59 -3.73 22.07
C ASP A 64 -9.60 -5.02 22.92
N GLY A 65 -9.30 -6.18 22.31
CA GLY A 65 -9.35 -7.48 22.95
C GLY A 65 -10.75 -8.14 22.96
N ASN A 66 -11.80 -7.43 22.53
CA ASN A 66 -13.19 -7.91 22.46
C ASN A 66 -13.68 -8.08 21.01
N GLY A 67 -12.78 -8.01 20.04
CA GLY A 67 -13.09 -8.14 18.62
C GLY A 67 -13.45 -6.84 17.92
N ASN A 68 -13.42 -5.68 18.61
CA ASN A 68 -13.60 -4.38 17.98
C ASN A 68 -12.26 -3.78 17.58
N TYR A 69 -12.25 -3.03 16.48
CA TYR A 69 -11.04 -2.40 15.94
C TYR A 69 -11.22 -0.89 15.81
N THR A 70 -10.24 -0.14 16.30
CA THR A 70 -10.15 1.30 16.07
C THR A 70 -9.09 1.54 14.99
N ILE A 71 -9.49 2.25 13.92
CA ILE A 71 -8.58 2.58 12.81
C ILE A 71 -7.82 3.87 13.13
N LYS A 72 -6.50 3.82 12.98
CA LYS A 72 -5.61 4.97 13.12
C LYS A 72 -4.76 5.13 11.86
N ILE A 73 -4.86 6.28 11.21
CA ILE A 73 -4.09 6.60 10.00
C ILE A 73 -2.63 6.81 10.38
N LEU A 74 -1.73 6.21 9.60
CA LEU A 74 -0.28 6.40 9.74
C LEU A 74 0.18 7.78 9.21
N PRO A 75 1.38 8.25 9.60
CA PRO A 75 1.93 9.52 9.12
C PRO A 75 1.93 9.66 7.60
N PRO A 76 1.83 10.90 7.06
CA PRO A 76 1.74 11.14 5.61
C PRO A 76 2.87 10.52 4.78
N GLN A 77 4.08 10.41 5.34
CA GLN A 77 5.24 9.84 4.63
C GLN A 77 5.04 8.38 4.23
N VAL A 78 4.23 7.63 5.00
CA VAL A 78 3.89 6.24 4.72
C VAL A 78 2.89 6.12 3.56
N GLN A 79 2.16 7.20 3.26
CA GLN A 79 1.10 7.23 2.26
C GLN A 79 1.61 7.48 0.83
N PHE A 80 2.89 7.79 0.64
CA PHE A 80 3.42 8.21 -0.66
C PHE A 80 3.51 7.09 -1.70
N SER A 81 3.56 5.83 -1.27
CA SER A 81 3.56 4.66 -2.14
C SER A 81 3.10 3.43 -1.36
N CYS A 82 2.97 2.29 -2.04
CA CYS A 82 2.58 1.05 -1.36
C CYS A 82 3.64 0.57 -0.35
N ILE A 83 3.17 -0.11 0.69
CA ILE A 83 3.98 -0.81 1.67
C ILE A 83 3.83 -2.32 1.42
N CYS A 84 4.94 -3.04 1.27
CA CYS A 84 4.96 -4.48 1.03
C CYS A 84 5.68 -5.25 2.14
N GLY A 85 6.69 -4.65 2.78
CA GLY A 85 7.41 -5.22 3.91
C GLY A 85 7.20 -4.39 5.16
N ILE A 86 6.89 -5.05 6.29
CA ILE A 86 6.69 -4.42 7.60
C ILE A 86 7.39 -5.28 8.64
N GLN A 87 8.16 -4.63 9.53
CA GLN A 87 8.70 -5.25 10.73
C GLN A 87 8.35 -4.40 11.96
N CYS A 88 7.97 -5.09 13.04
CA CYS A 88 7.71 -4.49 14.35
C CYS A 88 8.83 -4.90 15.31
N LEU A 89 9.64 -3.94 15.73
CA LEU A 89 10.73 -4.18 16.65
C LEU A 89 11.11 -2.86 17.33
N ASP A 90 11.81 -2.94 18.46
CA ASP A 90 12.34 -1.78 19.16
C ASP A 90 13.70 -1.39 18.55
N VAL A 91 13.71 -0.42 17.61
CA VAL A 91 14.93 -0.04 16.87
C VAL A 91 15.84 0.89 17.66
N ASN A 92 15.28 1.65 18.62
CA ASN A 92 16.01 2.64 19.41
C ASN A 92 16.30 2.18 20.85
N LYS A 93 15.84 0.97 21.23
CA LYS A 93 15.98 0.34 22.54
C LYS A 93 15.38 1.14 23.70
N ASP A 94 14.23 1.78 23.43
CA ASP A 94 13.47 2.52 24.45
C ASP A 94 12.39 1.68 25.16
N GLY A 95 12.23 0.42 24.74
CA GLY A 95 11.26 -0.54 25.27
C GLY A 95 9.91 -0.50 24.57
N ASN A 96 9.71 0.38 23.58
CA ASN A 96 8.49 0.44 22.80
C ASN A 96 8.70 -0.21 21.43
N LEU A 97 7.61 -0.72 20.84
CA LEU A 97 7.67 -1.27 19.49
C LEU A 97 7.59 -0.14 18.44
N ASP A 98 8.52 -0.18 17.53
CA ASP A 98 8.60 0.68 16.36
C ASP A 98 8.17 -0.07 15.10
N LEU A 99 7.94 0.67 14.01
CA LEU A 99 7.62 0.10 12.70
C LEU A 99 8.70 0.46 11.69
N VAL A 100 9.27 -0.57 11.05
CA VAL A 100 10.14 -0.41 9.88
C VAL A 100 9.39 -0.91 8.67
N MET A 101 9.21 -0.06 7.67
CA MET A 101 8.36 -0.33 6.52
C MET A 101 9.03 0.08 5.21
N ALA A 102 8.84 -0.72 4.17
CA ALA A 102 9.29 -0.42 2.81
C ALA A 102 8.34 -1.04 1.78
N GLY A 103 8.43 -0.57 0.55
CA GLY A 103 7.55 -1.09 -0.50
C GLY A 103 7.95 -0.59 -1.89
N ASN A 104 7.05 0.00 -2.60
CA ASN A 104 7.02 0.40 -4.01
C ASN A 104 6.46 -0.68 -4.93
N ASN A 105 5.95 -0.27 -6.08
CA ASN A 105 5.50 -1.15 -7.16
C ASN A 105 5.88 -0.54 -8.51
N PHE A 106 6.89 -1.12 -9.16
CA PHE A 106 7.42 -0.65 -10.44
C PHE A 106 6.66 -1.21 -11.64
N GLU A 107 5.94 -2.32 -11.45
CA GLU A 107 5.15 -3.00 -12.49
C GLU A 107 3.67 -2.59 -12.46
N PHE A 108 3.36 -1.43 -11.88
CA PHE A 108 1.99 -0.92 -11.93
C PHE A 108 1.58 -0.60 -13.37
N LYS A 109 0.28 -0.65 -13.66
CA LYS A 109 -0.21 -0.44 -15.03
C LYS A 109 0.32 0.87 -15.63
N PRO A 110 0.86 0.88 -16.86
CA PRO A 110 1.53 2.05 -17.44
C PRO A 110 0.72 3.34 -17.43
N GLN A 111 -0.62 3.25 -17.55
CA GLN A 111 -1.51 4.40 -17.53
C GLN A 111 -1.61 5.11 -16.17
N TYR A 112 -1.19 4.46 -15.08
CA TYR A 112 -1.20 5.02 -13.72
C TYR A 112 0.19 5.39 -13.21
N SER A 113 1.24 5.21 -14.05
CA SER A 113 2.64 5.39 -13.68
C SER A 113 3.12 4.35 -12.65
N ARG A 114 4.41 4.36 -12.33
CA ARG A 114 4.96 3.48 -11.32
C ARG A 114 4.89 4.13 -9.94
N LEU A 115 4.67 3.30 -8.92
CA LEU A 115 4.62 3.74 -7.53
C LEU A 115 6.01 3.60 -6.91
N ASP A 116 6.79 4.68 -6.88
CA ASP A 116 8.21 4.67 -6.48
C ASP A 116 8.59 5.76 -5.46
N ALA A 117 7.61 6.36 -4.81
CA ALA A 117 7.82 7.44 -3.86
C ALA A 117 8.09 7.00 -2.41
N ASN A 118 8.22 5.67 -2.16
CA ASN A 118 8.63 5.15 -0.85
C ASN A 118 10.14 4.95 -0.81
N TYR A 119 10.77 5.58 0.16
CA TYR A 119 12.23 5.48 0.38
C TYR A 119 12.58 4.69 1.65
N GLY A 120 11.66 3.89 2.15
CA GLY A 120 11.72 3.27 3.45
C GLY A 120 11.16 4.20 4.53
N ASN A 121 10.62 3.63 5.60
CA ASN A 121 10.04 4.40 6.70
C ASN A 121 10.41 3.73 8.01
N VAL A 122 10.86 4.53 8.97
CA VAL A 122 10.96 4.16 10.37
C VAL A 122 10.01 5.04 11.16
N LEU A 123 9.12 4.42 11.92
CA LEU A 123 8.18 5.12 12.80
C LEU A 123 8.48 4.70 14.23
N LEU A 124 8.92 5.63 15.07
CA LEU A 124 9.12 5.38 16.49
C LEU A 124 7.79 5.38 17.24
N GLY A 125 7.56 4.32 17.98
CA GLY A 125 6.38 4.14 18.82
C GLY A 125 6.55 4.82 20.18
N ASP A 126 5.44 5.29 20.75
CA ASP A 126 5.41 5.92 22.09
C ASP A 126 4.89 4.97 23.20
N GLY A 127 4.72 3.68 22.88
CA GLY A 127 4.10 2.70 23.77
C GLY A 127 2.61 2.89 24.00
N LYS A 128 1.99 3.93 23.42
CA LYS A 128 0.55 4.25 23.50
C LYS A 128 -0.11 4.27 22.13
N LEU A 129 0.47 3.53 21.18
CA LEU A 129 0.02 3.43 19.80
C LEU A 129 0.12 4.75 19.02
N GLY A 130 0.92 5.71 19.49
CA GLY A 130 1.38 6.87 18.76
C GLY A 130 2.66 6.51 17.99
N PHE A 131 2.78 7.01 16.76
CA PHE A 131 3.93 6.76 15.90
C PHE A 131 4.47 8.07 15.32
N LYS A 132 5.78 8.28 15.46
CA LYS A 132 6.49 9.45 14.93
C LYS A 132 7.45 9.02 13.84
N TRP A 133 7.26 9.54 12.64
CA TRP A 133 8.18 9.27 11.53
C TRP A 133 9.57 9.85 11.80
N GLN A 134 10.60 9.04 11.50
CA GLN A 134 12.00 9.43 11.57
C GLN A 134 12.51 9.83 10.19
N ASN A 135 13.29 10.91 10.13
CA ASN A 135 13.96 11.30 8.91
C ASN A 135 15.00 10.22 8.51
N TYR A 136 15.27 10.09 7.22
CA TYR A 136 16.26 9.14 6.67
C TYR A 136 17.67 9.41 7.18
N SER A 137 18.05 10.68 7.44
CA SER A 137 19.33 11.05 8.06
C SER A 137 19.49 10.52 9.49
N ASP A 138 18.39 10.41 10.22
CA ASP A 138 18.37 10.03 11.63
C ASP A 138 18.26 8.52 11.81
N SER A 139 17.41 7.88 10.97
CA SER A 139 17.21 6.44 11.01
C SER A 139 18.28 5.64 10.27
N GLY A 140 18.94 6.24 9.29
CA GLY A 140 19.86 5.52 8.39
C GLY A 140 19.17 4.50 7.47
N PHE A 141 17.86 4.34 7.56
CA PHE A 141 17.09 3.39 6.73
C PHE A 141 16.61 4.09 5.46
N PHE A 142 17.35 3.91 4.37
CA PHE A 142 17.04 4.50 3.07
C PHE A 142 17.09 3.45 1.97
N ILE A 143 15.95 3.19 1.32
CA ILE A 143 15.81 2.18 0.26
C ILE A 143 14.81 2.65 -0.81
N ARG A 144 15.29 2.84 -2.04
CA ARG A 144 14.49 3.34 -3.18
C ARG A 144 13.95 2.23 -4.08
N ASN A 145 14.30 0.99 -3.78
CA ASN A 145 13.99 -0.16 -4.62
C ASN A 145 12.55 -0.65 -4.38
N GLU A 146 12.09 -1.55 -5.24
CA GLU A 146 10.84 -2.26 -5.06
C GLU A 146 11.03 -3.39 -4.03
N VAL A 147 10.83 -3.05 -2.75
CA VAL A 147 10.94 -4.01 -1.64
C VAL A 147 9.71 -4.89 -1.60
N LYS A 148 9.89 -6.20 -1.58
CA LYS A 148 8.81 -7.19 -1.48
C LYS A 148 8.61 -7.71 -0.06
N HIS A 149 9.69 -7.75 0.73
CA HIS A 149 9.64 -8.25 2.10
C HIS A 149 10.77 -7.66 2.94
N LEU A 150 10.51 -7.51 4.23
CA LEU A 150 11.51 -7.20 5.26
C LEU A 150 11.52 -8.34 6.27
N GLU A 151 12.71 -8.72 6.76
CA GLU A 151 12.86 -9.73 7.81
C GLU A 151 13.94 -9.33 8.79
N VAL A 152 13.74 -9.62 10.07
CA VAL A 152 14.75 -9.43 11.11
C VAL A 152 15.55 -10.72 11.27
N ILE A 153 16.85 -10.62 11.12
CA ILE A 153 17.77 -11.75 11.30
C ILE A 153 18.82 -11.43 12.36
N LYS A 154 19.37 -12.47 12.98
CA LYS A 154 20.45 -12.35 13.99
C LYS A 154 21.70 -13.10 13.53
N ASP A 155 22.85 -12.51 13.74
CA ASP A 155 24.10 -13.21 13.55
C ASP A 155 24.42 -14.13 14.75
N LYS A 156 25.52 -14.90 14.65
CA LYS A 156 25.97 -15.81 15.72
C LYS A 156 26.37 -15.07 17.02
N LYS A 157 26.57 -13.76 16.96
CA LYS A 157 26.91 -12.91 18.11
C LYS A 157 25.69 -12.22 18.71
N GLY A 158 24.50 -12.44 18.14
CA GLY A 158 23.24 -11.82 18.57
C GLY A 158 23.00 -10.43 17.98
N ASN A 159 23.84 -9.92 17.08
CA ASN A 159 23.57 -8.65 16.42
C ASN A 159 22.33 -8.79 15.49
N GLU A 160 21.45 -7.81 15.55
CA GLU A 160 20.22 -7.78 14.76
C GLU A 160 20.41 -6.99 13.46
N PHE A 161 19.81 -7.51 12.42
CA PHE A 161 19.82 -6.91 11.08
C PHE A 161 18.43 -6.97 10.47
N ILE A 162 18.10 -6.00 9.64
CA ILE A 162 16.94 -6.06 8.75
C ILE A 162 17.46 -6.40 7.37
N ILE A 163 17.00 -7.53 6.82
CA ILE A 163 17.21 -7.88 5.41
C ILE A 163 16.00 -7.44 4.60
N ALA A 164 16.24 -6.72 3.49
CA ALA A 164 15.23 -6.31 2.54
C ALA A 164 15.34 -7.16 1.27
N ALA A 165 14.31 -7.95 0.99
CA ALA A 165 14.17 -8.67 -0.27
C ALA A 165 13.65 -7.71 -1.34
N ILE A 166 14.42 -7.55 -2.42
CA ILE A 166 14.17 -6.58 -3.48
C ILE A 166 13.79 -7.30 -4.76
N ASN A 167 12.78 -6.80 -5.46
CA ASN A 167 12.38 -7.36 -6.74
C ASN A 167 13.46 -7.12 -7.79
N ASN A 168 13.94 -8.20 -8.40
CA ASN A 168 14.93 -8.18 -9.48
C ASN A 168 16.22 -7.39 -9.16
N ASP A 169 16.65 -7.43 -7.87
CA ASP A 169 17.87 -6.76 -7.40
C ASP A 169 18.46 -7.51 -6.20
N THR A 170 19.70 -7.19 -5.82
CA THR A 170 20.40 -7.78 -4.68
C THR A 170 19.73 -7.38 -3.37
N PRO A 171 19.49 -8.33 -2.44
CA PRO A 171 18.99 -7.99 -1.11
C PRO A 171 19.89 -7.00 -0.39
N LYS A 172 19.30 -6.11 0.39
CA LYS A 172 20.04 -5.15 1.23
C LYS A 172 19.94 -5.54 2.68
N LEU A 173 21.04 -5.32 3.40
CA LEU A 173 21.17 -5.61 4.82
C LEU A 173 21.42 -4.31 5.58
N TYR A 174 20.59 -4.05 6.58
CA TYR A 174 20.72 -2.91 7.50
C TYR A 174 21.00 -3.44 8.90
N ARG A 175 22.09 -2.95 9.51
CA ARG A 175 22.40 -3.30 10.89
C ARG A 175 21.61 -2.40 11.83
N LEU A 176 21.00 -3.00 12.85
CA LEU A 176 20.45 -2.25 13.97
C LEU A 176 21.59 -1.86 14.89
N ASN A 177 21.86 -0.56 14.99
CA ASN A 177 22.95 -0.07 15.82
C ASN A 177 22.54 -0.08 17.30
N GLU A 178 23.43 -0.56 18.15
CA GLU A 178 23.36 -0.26 19.58
C GLU A 178 23.76 1.22 19.77
N LYS A 179 22.96 1.96 20.54
CA LYS A 179 23.36 3.30 20.99
C LYS A 179 24.47 3.22 21.98
#